data_de0ab73cdc47a5d71eeaf7e184e60123
#
_entry.id   de0ab73cdc47a5d71eeaf7e184e60123
#
_cell.length_a   1.000
_cell.length_b   1.000
_cell.length_c   1.000
_cell.angle_alpha   90.00
_cell.angle_beta   90.00
_cell.angle_gamma   90.00
#
_symmetry.space_group_name_H-M   'P 1'
#
loop_
_entity.id
_entity.type
_entity.pdbx_description
1 polymer ?
#
loop_
_entity_poly.entity_id
_entity_poly.type
_entity_poly.pdbx_seq_one_letter_code
_entity_poly.pdbx_strand_id
1 'polypeptide(L)'
;MLTRNKPQSYAVASQEDRCADRSAVTIPSSLRPSGGRGFATTVLDLSLAGFSAACPDRMLVGTVCWLTLPGLEALQAEVVWWDNARVGCAFARLMSPIVHDNIVLRFRSGASVRGPSFRRKLPC
;
A
#
# COMPACT_ATOMS: atom_id res chain seq x y z
N MET A 1 9.34 22.69 14.10
CA MET A 1 9.23 22.38 13.93
C MET A 1 9.00 21.80 13.29
N LEU A 2 9.02 21.84 13.11
CA LEU A 2 8.90 21.35 12.62
C LEU A 2 8.75 20.58 12.05
N THR A 3 8.78 20.21 11.94
CA THR A 3 8.88 19.64 11.48
C THR A 3 8.42 19.20 10.72
N ARG A 4 8.40 19.07 10.50
CA ARG A 4 7.97 18.83 9.81
C ARG A 4 7.81 18.75 8.74
N ASN A 5 8.04 18.53 8.15
CA ASN A 5 7.99 18.72 7.16
C ASN A 5 8.06 17.90 6.23
N LYS A 6 8.88 17.61 6.01
CA LYS A 6 9.12 16.76 5.08
C LYS A 6 8.12 15.78 4.97
N PRO A 7 8.03 15.08 5.77
CA PRO A 7 7.10 14.05 5.57
C PRO A 7 5.71 14.54 5.62
N GLN A 8 5.52 15.75 5.28
CA GLN A 8 4.23 16.19 5.21
C GLN A 8 3.37 15.39 4.30
N SER A 9 3.83 14.99 3.13
CA SER A 9 3.01 14.21 2.24
C SER A 9 2.79 12.82 2.81
N TYR A 10 3.78 12.25 3.45
CA TYR A 10 3.60 10.94 4.05
C TYR A 10 2.70 11.00 5.27
N ALA A 11 2.78 12.07 6.03
CA ALA A 11 1.92 12.21 7.19
C ALA A 11 0.46 12.36 6.78
N VAL A 12 0.21 13.13 5.74
CA VAL A 12 -1.15 13.28 5.26
C VAL A 12 -1.66 11.96 4.71
N ALA A 13 -0.83 11.25 3.94
CA ALA A 13 -1.24 9.97 3.41
C ALA A 13 -1.52 8.97 4.52
N SER A 14 -0.73 8.99 5.57
CA SER A 14 -0.96 8.09 6.69
C SER A 14 -2.29 8.36 7.37
N GLN A 15 -2.65 9.63 7.48
CA GLN A 15 -3.93 9.97 8.06
C GLN A 15 -5.06 9.60 7.15
N GLU A 16 -4.90 9.81 5.87
CA GLU A 16 -5.91 9.37 4.91
C GLU A 16 -6.09 7.87 4.99
N ASP A 17 -5.00 7.16 5.17
CA ASP A 17 -5.07 5.72 5.25
C ASP A 17 -5.87 5.24 6.44
N ARG A 18 -5.89 5.99 7.53
CA ARG A 18 -6.70 5.61 8.66
C ARG A 18 -8.16 5.62 8.33
N CYS A 19 -8.60 6.60 7.55
CA CYS A 19 -9.98 6.75 7.20
C CYS A 19 -10.31 6.23 5.82
N ALA A 20 -9.31 6.02 4.98
CA ALA A 20 -9.56 5.53 3.64
C ALA A 20 -9.93 4.08 3.71
N ASP A 21 -10.78 3.67 2.81
CA ASP A 21 -11.12 2.27 2.69
C ASP A 21 -9.90 1.47 2.34
N ARG A 22 -9.63 0.48 3.13
CA ARG A 22 -8.58 -0.47 2.85
C ARG A 22 -9.20 -1.69 2.24
N SER A 23 -8.75 -2.02 1.05
CA SER A 23 -9.30 -3.17 0.35
C SER A 23 -8.33 -4.33 0.48
N ALA A 24 -8.83 -5.45 0.97
CA ALA A 24 -8.05 -6.67 1.05
C ALA A 24 -7.86 -7.19 -0.36
N VAL A 25 -6.61 -7.41 -0.73
CA VAL A 25 -6.26 -7.84 -2.08
C VAL A 25 -5.16 -8.87 -2.00
N THR A 26 -4.86 -9.47 -3.13
CA THR A 26 -3.73 -10.36 -3.28
C THR A 26 -3.09 -10.01 -4.60
N ILE A 27 -2.17 -9.07 -4.57
CA ILE A 27 -1.59 -8.54 -5.80
C ILE A 27 -0.12 -8.92 -5.89
N PRO A 28 0.24 -9.78 -6.85
CA PRO A 28 1.66 -10.07 -7.05
C PRO A 28 2.34 -8.80 -7.54
N SER A 29 3.37 -8.39 -6.84
CA SER A 29 3.99 -7.10 -7.06
C SER A 29 5.49 -7.20 -6.85
N SER A 30 6.16 -6.08 -7.01
CA SER A 30 7.58 -6.00 -6.79
C SER A 30 7.85 -4.78 -5.93
N LEU A 31 8.70 -4.93 -4.94
CA LEU A 31 9.03 -3.83 -4.03
C LEU A 31 10.54 -3.66 -4.01
N ARG A 32 11.00 -2.43 -4.17
CA ARG A 32 12.43 -2.16 -4.20
C ARG A 32 12.77 -1.05 -3.23
N PRO A 33 13.48 -1.35 -2.16
CA PRO A 33 13.92 -0.30 -1.24
C PRO A 33 15.03 0.54 -1.85
N SER A 34 15.12 1.77 -1.42
CA SER A 34 16.18 2.66 -1.84
C SER A 34 17.52 2.05 -1.44
N GLY A 35 18.42 1.97 -2.39
CA GLY A 35 19.73 1.41 -2.12
C GLY A 35 19.76 -0.10 -2.06
N GLY A 36 18.65 -0.76 -2.37
CA GLY A 36 18.58 -2.20 -2.28
C GLY A 36 18.04 -2.80 -3.55
N ARG A 37 17.94 -4.13 -3.54
CA ARG A 37 17.42 -4.86 -4.66
C ARG A 37 15.94 -5.00 -4.57
N GLY A 38 15.30 -5.01 -5.72
CA GLY A 38 13.88 -5.33 -5.77
C GLY A 38 13.63 -6.79 -5.45
N PHE A 39 12.47 -7.07 -4.89
CA PHE A 39 12.07 -8.43 -4.61
C PHE A 39 10.59 -8.59 -4.89
N ALA A 40 10.22 -9.82 -5.22
CA ALA A 40 8.81 -10.13 -5.47
C ALA A 40 8.07 -10.18 -4.15
N THR A 41 6.88 -9.64 -4.13
CA THR A 41 6.07 -9.63 -2.94
C THR A 41 4.61 -9.73 -3.32
N THR A 42 3.75 -9.81 -2.33
CA THR A 42 2.31 -9.78 -2.53
C THR A 42 1.75 -8.64 -1.70
N VAL A 43 1.05 -7.74 -2.36
CA VAL A 43 0.35 -6.67 -1.66
C VAL A 43 -0.91 -7.28 -1.06
N LEU A 44 -1.11 -7.06 0.22
CA LEU A 44 -2.17 -7.70 0.98
C LEU A 44 -3.34 -6.77 1.26
N ASP A 45 -3.09 -5.48 1.30
CA ASP A 45 -4.17 -4.52 1.28
C ASP A 45 -3.69 -3.25 0.60
N LEU A 46 -4.64 -2.49 0.10
CA LEU A 46 -4.35 -1.31 -0.70
C LEU A 46 -5.39 -0.25 -0.42
N SER A 47 -4.93 0.96 -0.22
CA SER A 47 -5.81 2.12 -0.11
C SER A 47 -5.25 3.21 -1.02
N LEU A 48 -5.94 4.32 -1.10
CA LEU A 48 -5.43 5.44 -1.88
C LEU A 48 -4.13 5.99 -1.30
N ALA A 49 -3.92 5.79 -0.01
CA ALA A 49 -2.80 6.42 0.69
C ALA A 49 -1.61 5.49 0.88
N GLY A 50 -1.80 4.17 0.72
CA GLY A 50 -0.69 3.26 0.97
C GLY A 50 -1.08 1.82 0.81
N PHE A 51 -0.20 0.95 1.28
CA PHE A 51 -0.41 -0.48 1.11
C PHE A 51 0.31 -1.24 2.22
N SER A 52 -0.05 -2.51 2.37
CA SER A 52 0.79 -3.43 3.12
C SER A 52 1.13 -4.61 2.24
N ALA A 53 2.28 -5.20 2.48
CA ALA A 53 2.78 -6.27 1.64
C ALA A 53 3.61 -7.23 2.47
N ALA A 54 3.74 -8.44 1.95
CA ALA A 54 4.59 -9.43 2.59
C ALA A 54 6.05 -8.99 2.48
N CYS A 55 6.76 -9.05 3.58
CA CYS A 55 8.14 -8.62 3.60
C CYS A 55 8.89 -9.39 4.69
N PRO A 56 9.46 -10.54 4.34
CA PRO A 56 10.12 -11.37 5.36
C PRO A 56 11.30 -10.69 6.02
N ASP A 57 12.02 -9.88 5.28
CA ASP A 57 13.17 -9.17 5.83
C ASP A 57 12.73 -7.84 6.38
N ARG A 58 13.22 -7.53 7.55
CA ARG A 58 12.84 -6.30 8.21
C ARG A 58 13.22 -5.08 7.38
N MET A 59 12.31 -4.13 7.30
CA MET A 59 12.59 -2.84 6.68
C MET A 59 12.43 -1.75 7.72
N LEU A 60 13.36 -0.81 7.71
CA LEU A 60 13.36 0.26 8.69
C LEU A 60 12.33 1.31 8.34
N VAL A 61 11.64 1.80 9.35
CA VAL A 61 10.71 2.92 9.17
C VAL A 61 11.47 4.10 8.58
N GLY A 62 10.85 4.74 7.60
CA GLY A 62 11.48 5.86 6.90
C GLY A 62 12.19 5.48 5.63
N THR A 63 12.32 4.19 5.37
CA THR A 63 12.96 3.74 4.13
C THR A 63 12.07 4.10 2.94
N VAL A 64 12.66 4.78 1.96
CA VAL A 64 11.95 5.06 0.72
C VAL A 64 12.02 3.83 -0.16
N CYS A 65 10.92 3.50 -0.79
CA CYS A 65 10.86 2.32 -1.64
C CYS A 65 9.94 2.59 -2.82
N TRP A 66 9.97 1.69 -3.78
CA TRP A 66 9.13 1.79 -4.97
C TRP A 66 8.37 0.50 -5.14
N LEU A 67 7.06 0.63 -5.28
CA LEU A 67 6.17 -0.49 -5.49
C LEU A 67 5.74 -0.55 -6.94
N THR A 68 5.90 -1.69 -7.57
CA THR A 68 5.43 -1.90 -8.94
C THR A 68 4.28 -2.87 -8.93
N LEU A 69 3.10 -2.35 -9.20
CA LEU A 69 1.89 -3.14 -9.35
C LEU A 69 1.76 -3.59 -10.79
N PRO A 70 1.04 -4.70 -11.05
CA PRO A 70 0.92 -5.18 -12.43
C PRO A 70 0.32 -4.13 -13.34
N GLY A 71 1.02 -3.85 -14.42
CA GLY A 71 0.53 -2.91 -15.42
C GLY A 71 0.71 -1.45 -15.10
N LEU A 72 1.37 -1.14 -13.99
CA LEU A 72 1.56 0.25 -13.58
C LEU A 72 3.03 0.57 -13.45
N GLU A 73 3.33 1.85 -13.47
CA GLU A 73 4.68 2.32 -13.19
C GLU A 73 4.96 2.21 -11.71
N ALA A 74 6.23 2.24 -11.37
CA ALA A 74 6.63 2.16 -9.98
C ALA A 74 6.09 3.36 -9.20
N LEU A 75 5.59 3.10 -8.02
CA LEU A 75 5.02 4.11 -7.14
C LEU A 75 5.94 4.30 -5.95
N GLN A 76 6.30 5.53 -5.68
CA GLN A 76 7.18 5.83 -4.56
C GLN A 76 6.40 5.79 -3.26
N ALA A 77 7.02 5.21 -2.24
CA ALA A 77 6.40 5.09 -0.92
C ALA A 77 7.48 5.13 0.15
N GLU A 78 7.04 5.21 1.38
CA GLU A 78 7.95 5.21 2.52
C GLU A 78 7.42 4.25 3.56
N VAL A 79 8.31 3.46 4.14
CA VAL A 79 7.94 2.49 5.17
C VAL A 79 7.48 3.22 6.42
N VAL A 80 6.29 2.89 6.90
CA VAL A 80 5.77 3.48 8.12
C VAL A 80 5.70 2.47 9.26
N TRP A 81 5.69 1.17 8.96
CA TRP A 81 5.81 0.14 9.99
C TRP A 81 6.25 -1.18 9.36
N TRP A 82 6.83 -2.03 10.18
CA TRP A 82 7.12 -3.40 9.79
C TRP A 82 6.84 -4.28 11.00
N ASP A 83 6.14 -5.37 10.78
CA ASP A 83 5.79 -6.28 11.86
C ASP A 83 5.40 -7.62 11.28
N ASN A 84 5.88 -8.69 11.88
CA ASN A 84 5.47 -10.05 11.51
C ASN A 84 5.57 -10.32 10.02
N ALA A 85 6.71 -10.00 9.45
CA ALA A 85 6.99 -10.25 8.04
C ALA A 85 6.02 -9.52 7.11
N ARG A 86 5.49 -8.39 7.57
CA ARG A 86 4.68 -7.51 6.74
C ARG A 86 5.20 -6.10 6.89
N VAL A 87 5.11 -5.35 5.80
CA VAL A 87 5.53 -3.96 5.80
C VAL A 87 4.33 -3.11 5.41
N GLY A 88 4.17 -2.00 6.08
CA GLY A 88 3.17 -1.00 5.72
C GLY A 88 3.86 0.25 5.23
N CYS A 89 3.40 0.77 4.11
CA CYS A 89 4.02 1.91 3.46
C CYS A 89 2.96 2.94 3.10
N ALA A 90 3.37 4.20 3.13
CA ALA A 90 2.53 5.29 2.68
C ALA A 90 3.05 5.78 1.34
N PHE A 91 2.17 5.97 0.38
CA PHE A 91 2.55 6.50 -0.93
C PHE A 91 2.99 7.95 -0.81
N ALA A 92 3.96 8.33 -1.63
CA ALA A 92 4.39 9.72 -1.70
C ALA A 92 3.26 10.61 -2.23
N ARG A 93 2.41 10.05 -3.05
CA ARG A 93 1.23 10.74 -3.57
C ARG A 93 0.06 9.82 -3.49
N LEU A 94 -1.11 10.37 -3.21
CA LEU A 94 -2.32 9.57 -3.19
C LEU A 94 -2.53 8.93 -4.56
N MET A 95 -2.96 7.69 -4.53
CA MET A 95 -3.27 6.97 -5.76
C MET A 95 -4.55 7.52 -6.36
N SER A 96 -4.63 7.53 -7.68
CA SER A 96 -5.86 7.90 -8.35
C SER A 96 -6.96 6.92 -7.98
N PRO A 97 -8.15 7.41 -7.61
CA PRO A 97 -9.25 6.50 -7.29
C PRO A 97 -9.60 5.55 -8.43
N ILE A 98 -9.50 6.02 -9.67
CA ILE A 98 -9.82 5.17 -10.81
C ILE A 98 -8.83 4.02 -10.92
N VAL A 99 -7.55 4.32 -10.74
CA VAL A 99 -6.51 3.30 -10.79
C VAL A 99 -6.69 2.32 -9.64
N HIS A 100 -6.93 2.85 -8.45
CA HIS A 100 -7.15 2.03 -7.27
C HIS A 100 -8.31 1.06 -7.49
N ASP A 101 -9.43 1.56 -7.95
CA ASP A 101 -10.61 0.73 -8.13
C ASP A 101 -10.38 -0.36 -9.17
N ASN A 102 -9.70 -0.02 -10.25
CA ASN A 102 -9.41 -1.01 -11.28
C ASN A 102 -8.53 -2.13 -10.74
N ILE A 103 -7.51 -1.77 -9.99
CA ILE A 103 -6.60 -2.77 -9.44
C ILE A 103 -7.33 -3.64 -8.42
N VAL A 104 -8.11 -3.03 -7.56
CA VAL A 104 -8.83 -3.76 -6.53
C VAL A 104 -9.81 -4.74 -7.16
N LEU A 105 -10.52 -4.31 -8.19
CA LEU A 105 -11.46 -5.21 -8.85
C LEU A 105 -10.77 -6.43 -9.44
N ARG A 106 -9.56 -6.26 -9.94
CA ARG A 106 -8.85 -7.37 -10.57
C ARG A 106 -8.25 -8.32 -9.54
N PHE A 107 -7.91 -7.83 -8.36
CA PHE A 107 -7.15 -8.62 -7.40
C PHE A 107 -7.81 -8.69 -6.03
N ARG A 108 -9.10 -8.45 -5.96
CA ARG A 108 -9.80 -8.48 -4.69
C ARG A 108 -9.69 -9.84 -4.05
N SER A 109 -9.24 -9.82 -2.83
CA SER A 109 -9.02 -11.04 -2.10
C SER A 109 -10.33 -11.57 -1.56
N GLY A 110 -10.56 -12.78 -1.78
CA GLY A 110 -11.70 -13.41 -1.28
C GLY A 110 -12.88 -13.09 -2.03
N ALA A 111 -12.89 -12.48 -2.69
CA ALA A 111 -13.92 -12.21 -3.22
C ALA A 111 -14.45 -12.85 -4.02
N SER A 112 -14.21 -12.96 -4.10
CA SER A 112 -14.38 -13.38 -4.77
C SER A 112 -15.46 -13.85 -4.82
N VAL A 113 -15.77 -14.03 -4.92
CA VAL A 113 -16.55 -14.70 -5.03
C VAL A 113 -17.80 -14.44 -4.74
N ARG A 114 -18.27 -14.26 -4.44
CA ARG A 114 -19.36 -14.14 -4.15
C ARG A 114 -19.79 -13.14 -3.72
N GLY A 115 -19.85 -12.69 -3.81
CA GLY A 115 -20.02 -11.83 -3.47
C GLY A 115 -20.72 -11.17 -2.93
N PRO A 116 -21.26 -10.92 -2.65
CA PRO A 116 -21.84 -10.09 -2.18
C PRO A 116 -21.65 -9.62 -1.08
N SER A 117 -21.33 -9.67 -0.70
CA SER A 117 -21.02 -9.34 0.12
C SER A 117 -20.74 -8.55 0.51
N PHE A 118 -20.61 -8.33 0.60
CA PHE A 118 -20.17 -7.72 1.01
C PHE A 118 -20.33 -6.84 1.33
N ARG A 119 -20.33 -6.46 1.54
CA ARG A 119 -20.25 -5.74 1.83
C ARG A 119 -20.22 -5.12 2.42
N ARG A 120 -19.86 -4.66 2.84
CA ARG A 120 -19.67 -4.10 3.45
C ARG A 120 -19.08 -3.51 3.73
N LYS A 121 -18.62 -2.85 3.94
CA LYS A 121 -17.98 -2.32 4.33
C LYS A 121 -17.95 -1.58 4.80
N LEU A 122 -17.44 -1.19 5.41
CA LEU A 122 -17.38 -0.45 6.07
C LEU A 122 -16.70 0.60 6.08
N PRO A 123 -16.67 1.26 6.17
CA PRO A 123 -16.07 2.45 6.02
C PRO A 123 -15.29 2.78 7.14
N CYS A 124 -14.50 3.64 7.16
CA CYS A 124 -13.55 3.81 8.19
C CYS A 124 -14.17 4.04 9.53
#